data_ac37d4f31ad0426ed8c1d3e2a0b8d58b
#
_entry.id   ac37d4f31ad0426ed8c1d3e2a0b8d58b
#
_cell.length_a   1.000
_cell.length_b   1.000
_cell.length_c   1.000
_cell.angle_alpha   90.00
_cell.angle_beta   90.00
_cell.angle_gamma   90.00
#
_symmetry.space_group_name_H-M   'P 1'
#
loop_
_entity.id
_entity.type
_entity.pdbx_description
1 polymer ?
#
loop_
_entity_poly.entity_id
_entity_poly.type
_entity_poly.pdbx_seq_one_letter_code
_entity_poly.pdbx_strand_id
1 'polypeptide(L)'
;MQLLRKALVMLMGLALFGMPVRAQLPDRVQIRTSGYTLDPATNTLRYQDAIVTYGDLTIEGELLTYDPSQRLITAEGLVRITEGDTIVAGEHLTFNLADRTAIIEQAQLFDLRQGTRLTADRIKRVSETQFQAENCTFTTCDPTAPFWVVEGSTVDYHLENFATATNTLVRIRGVPVFYSPFMAWPTVRKRKSGILPPKLSFTHSSAQRYNLGFRFALPYFWAIDPEHDLTVTPESVANRGSGLKLDYHYAYMQGMRGSLTAQRYFEKIHRDAAKESGSRSASSVTDAELRPQRFKLAAMHSQQLDPRSRLSLSGLAYSDSQFQREYESARSQSKKVAQSFSLSVNRQFPSGSATLATT
;
A
#
# COMPACT_ATOMS: atom_id res chain seq x y z
N MET A 1 -0.08 -1.42 9.48
CA MET A 1 0.66 -0.98 8.28
C MET A 1 0.82 -2.11 7.25
N GLN A 2 1.18 -3.32 7.63
CA GLN A 2 1.19 -4.47 6.71
C GLN A 2 -0.22 -4.89 6.22
N LEU A 3 -1.26 -4.69 7.01
CA LEU A 3 -2.64 -5.05 6.68
C LEU A 3 -3.24 -4.15 5.58
N LEU A 4 -3.02 -2.83 5.65
CA LEU A 4 -3.43 -1.91 4.59
C LEU A 4 -2.65 -2.17 3.29
N ARG A 5 -1.39 -2.58 3.39
CA ARG A 5 -0.55 -2.93 2.24
C ARG A 5 -1.00 -4.24 1.57
N LYS A 6 -1.55 -5.19 2.35
CA LYS A 6 -2.13 -6.45 1.84
C LYS A 6 -3.51 -6.22 1.21
N ALA A 7 -4.35 -5.34 1.80
CA ALA A 7 -5.59 -4.91 1.19
C ALA A 7 -5.34 -4.20 -0.16
N LEU A 8 -4.26 -3.41 -0.21
CA LEU A 8 -3.83 -2.70 -1.41
C LEU A 8 -3.38 -3.64 -2.55
N VAL A 9 -2.70 -4.74 -2.20
CA VAL A 9 -2.17 -5.70 -3.17
C VAL A 9 -3.28 -6.55 -3.79
N MET A 10 -4.44 -6.66 -3.16
CA MET A 10 -5.51 -7.53 -3.61
C MET A 10 -6.54 -6.87 -4.53
N LEU A 11 -6.71 -5.57 -4.46
CA LEU A 11 -7.31 -4.86 -5.59
C LEU A 11 -6.46 -5.06 -6.87
N MET A 12 -5.19 -5.49 -6.70
CA MET A 12 -4.35 -6.00 -7.79
C MET A 12 -4.79 -7.39 -8.32
N GLY A 13 -5.57 -8.17 -7.56
CA GLY A 13 -6.13 -9.45 -8.06
C GLY A 13 -7.18 -9.24 -9.15
N LEU A 14 -7.90 -8.12 -9.15
CA LEU A 14 -8.71 -7.69 -10.28
C LEU A 14 -7.87 -7.38 -11.54
N ALA A 15 -6.55 -7.18 -11.39
CA ALA A 15 -5.62 -6.96 -12.48
C ALA A 15 -5.35 -8.21 -13.34
N LEU A 16 -5.70 -9.41 -12.85
CA LEU A 16 -5.51 -10.65 -13.61
C LEU A 16 -6.42 -10.76 -14.82
N PHE A 17 -7.50 -9.97 -14.90
CA PHE A 17 -8.26 -9.82 -16.16
C PHE A 17 -7.58 -8.94 -17.21
N GLY A 18 -6.44 -8.35 -16.93
CA GLY A 18 -5.82 -7.32 -17.75
C GLY A 18 -4.33 -7.48 -18.03
N MET A 19 -3.76 -8.67 -17.97
CA MET A 19 -2.49 -8.84 -18.64
C MET A 19 -2.71 -8.66 -20.14
N PRO A 20 -1.95 -7.80 -20.85
CA PRO A 20 -1.83 -7.89 -22.28
C PRO A 20 -1.00 -9.16 -22.55
N VAL A 21 -1.62 -10.31 -22.38
CA VAL A 21 -1.17 -11.48 -23.07
C VAL A 21 -1.40 -11.15 -24.54
N ARG A 22 -0.34 -10.86 -25.28
CA ARG A 22 -0.29 -11.27 -26.68
C ARG A 22 -0.34 -12.79 -26.66
N ALA A 23 -1.42 -13.36 -26.13
CA ALA A 23 -1.81 -14.70 -26.36
C ALA A 23 -2.26 -14.72 -27.82
N GLN A 24 -1.52 -15.40 -28.65
CA GLN A 24 -2.14 -16.03 -29.81
C GLN A 24 -3.45 -16.62 -29.30
N LEU A 25 -4.57 -16.13 -29.82
CA LEU A 25 -5.90 -16.65 -29.52
C LEU A 25 -5.80 -18.18 -29.59
N PRO A 26 -6.10 -18.92 -28.53
CA PRO A 26 -6.11 -20.36 -28.60
C PRO A 26 -7.11 -20.71 -29.69
N ASP A 27 -6.68 -21.52 -30.65
CA ASP A 27 -7.40 -21.79 -31.90
C ASP A 27 -8.78 -22.45 -31.69
N ARG A 28 -9.18 -22.79 -30.45
CA ARG A 28 -10.46 -23.47 -30.16
C ARG A 28 -11.03 -23.14 -28.81
N VAL A 29 -12.24 -22.57 -28.79
CA VAL A 29 -13.13 -22.57 -27.63
C VAL A 29 -13.71 -23.98 -27.48
N GLN A 30 -13.55 -24.58 -26.30
CA GLN A 30 -14.16 -25.88 -25.99
C GLN A 30 -15.40 -25.65 -25.14
N ILE A 31 -16.54 -26.19 -25.54
CA ILE A 31 -17.78 -26.13 -24.80
C ILE A 31 -18.19 -27.56 -24.45
N ARG A 32 -18.36 -27.85 -23.18
CA ARG A 32 -18.99 -29.05 -22.64
C ARG A 32 -20.34 -28.67 -22.12
N THR A 33 -21.37 -29.41 -22.45
CA THR A 33 -22.76 -29.13 -22.02
C THR A 33 -23.55 -30.42 -21.93
N SER A 34 -24.54 -30.45 -21.04
CA SER A 34 -25.52 -31.55 -20.97
C SER A 34 -26.55 -31.50 -22.10
N GLY A 35 -26.78 -30.32 -22.66
CA GLY A 35 -27.69 -30.11 -23.77
C GLY A 35 -27.63 -28.72 -24.35
N TYR A 36 -28.03 -28.55 -25.59
CA TYR A 36 -28.19 -27.23 -26.17
C TYR A 36 -29.47 -27.10 -26.97
N THR A 37 -30.00 -25.89 -27.02
CA THR A 37 -31.16 -25.54 -27.83
C THR A 37 -30.83 -24.30 -28.66
N LEU A 38 -31.25 -24.32 -29.92
CA LEU A 38 -31.18 -23.14 -30.79
C LEU A 38 -32.59 -22.54 -30.88
N ASP A 39 -32.72 -21.28 -30.58
CA ASP A 39 -33.94 -20.51 -30.86
C ASP A 39 -33.83 -19.96 -32.30
N PRO A 40 -34.64 -20.48 -33.25
CA PRO A 40 -34.55 -20.06 -34.63
C PRO A 40 -35.06 -18.64 -34.90
N ALA A 41 -35.85 -18.08 -33.99
CA ALA A 41 -36.40 -16.71 -34.13
C ALA A 41 -35.34 -15.63 -33.79
N THR A 42 -34.51 -15.90 -32.76
CA THR A 42 -33.49 -14.98 -32.29
C THR A 42 -32.06 -15.42 -32.67
N ASN A 43 -31.92 -16.64 -33.25
CA ASN A 43 -30.63 -17.27 -33.52
C ASN A 43 -29.70 -17.37 -32.29
N THR A 44 -30.32 -17.45 -31.08
CA THR A 44 -29.59 -17.61 -29.83
C THR A 44 -29.37 -19.08 -29.49
N LEU A 45 -28.16 -19.36 -28.99
CA LEU A 45 -27.80 -20.71 -28.53
C LEU A 45 -27.87 -20.74 -27.00
N ARG A 46 -28.65 -21.68 -26.44
CA ARG A 46 -28.76 -21.92 -25.00
C ARG A 46 -28.13 -23.26 -24.66
N TYR A 47 -27.20 -23.22 -23.70
CA TYR A 47 -26.48 -24.39 -23.22
C TYR A 47 -26.86 -24.65 -21.76
N GLN A 48 -27.17 -25.89 -21.42
CA GLN A 48 -27.46 -26.32 -20.04
C GLN A 48 -26.21 -26.95 -19.44
N ASP A 49 -25.95 -26.63 -18.15
CA ASP A 49 -24.76 -27.09 -17.42
C ASP A 49 -23.48 -26.93 -18.23
N ALA A 50 -23.25 -25.71 -18.69
CA ALA A 50 -22.20 -25.45 -19.65
C ALA A 50 -20.86 -25.13 -18.95
N ILE A 51 -19.80 -25.74 -19.48
CA ILE A 51 -18.42 -25.43 -19.15
C ILE A 51 -17.73 -24.97 -20.44
N VAL A 52 -17.38 -23.70 -20.47
CA VAL A 52 -16.64 -23.08 -21.58
C VAL A 52 -15.20 -22.89 -21.16
N THR A 53 -14.28 -23.50 -21.91
CA THR A 53 -12.83 -23.38 -21.69
C THR A 53 -12.18 -22.65 -22.86
N TYR A 54 -11.39 -21.63 -22.51
CA TYR A 54 -10.67 -20.79 -23.45
C TYR A 54 -9.28 -20.44 -22.89
N GLY A 55 -8.25 -21.19 -23.28
CA GLY A 55 -6.93 -21.09 -22.65
C GLY A 55 -7.00 -21.45 -21.16
N ASP A 56 -6.55 -20.54 -20.32
CA ASP A 56 -6.57 -20.69 -18.86
C ASP A 56 -7.90 -20.25 -18.21
N LEU A 57 -8.83 -19.71 -19.02
CA LEU A 57 -10.13 -19.26 -18.57
C LEU A 57 -11.15 -20.41 -18.68
N THR A 58 -11.84 -20.68 -17.59
CA THR A 58 -12.97 -21.61 -17.54
C THR A 58 -14.19 -20.86 -16.98
N ILE A 59 -15.30 -20.92 -17.72
CA ILE A 59 -16.59 -20.36 -17.32
C ILE A 59 -17.57 -21.53 -17.14
N GLU A 60 -18.15 -21.67 -15.99
CA GLU A 60 -19.17 -22.65 -15.64
C GLU A 60 -20.47 -21.92 -15.34
N GLY A 61 -21.61 -22.46 -15.80
CA GLY A 61 -22.93 -21.89 -15.50
C GLY A 61 -24.03 -22.91 -15.75
N GLU A 62 -25.12 -22.81 -14.98
CA GLU A 62 -26.28 -23.69 -15.14
C GLU A 62 -27.01 -23.46 -16.46
N LEU A 63 -27.16 -22.20 -16.83
CA LEU A 63 -27.72 -21.80 -18.10
C LEU A 63 -26.83 -20.74 -18.76
N LEU A 64 -26.25 -21.06 -19.91
CA LEU A 64 -25.45 -20.14 -20.68
C LEU A 64 -26.15 -19.86 -22.01
N THR A 65 -26.37 -18.59 -22.31
CA THR A 65 -26.98 -18.16 -23.57
C THR A 65 -25.96 -17.36 -24.39
N TYR A 66 -25.81 -17.68 -25.65
CA TYR A 66 -24.98 -16.94 -26.59
C TYR A 66 -25.84 -16.32 -27.69
N ASP A 67 -25.80 -15.01 -27.81
CA ASP A 67 -26.40 -14.24 -28.90
C ASP A 67 -25.31 -13.83 -29.91
N PRO A 68 -25.26 -14.45 -31.09
CA PRO A 68 -24.27 -14.12 -32.11
C PRO A 68 -24.45 -12.73 -32.69
N SER A 69 -25.68 -12.20 -32.69
CA SER A 69 -26.00 -10.87 -33.26
C SER A 69 -25.42 -9.72 -32.45
N GLN A 70 -25.48 -9.86 -31.13
CA GLN A 70 -24.96 -8.89 -30.18
C GLN A 70 -23.55 -9.25 -29.66
N ARG A 71 -23.07 -10.44 -30.00
CA ARG A 71 -21.83 -11.03 -29.43
C ARG A 71 -21.85 -11.08 -27.90
N LEU A 72 -23.02 -11.39 -27.36
CA LEU A 72 -23.29 -11.36 -25.94
C LEU A 72 -23.38 -12.78 -25.38
N ILE A 73 -22.67 -13.04 -24.30
CA ILE A 73 -22.79 -14.24 -23.49
C ILE A 73 -23.48 -13.82 -22.18
N THR A 74 -24.58 -14.50 -21.86
CA THR A 74 -25.20 -14.40 -20.53
C THR A 74 -25.15 -15.74 -19.87
N ALA A 75 -24.86 -15.78 -18.56
CA ALA A 75 -24.93 -16.97 -17.77
C ALA A 75 -25.78 -16.70 -16.52
N GLU A 76 -26.64 -17.63 -16.20
CA GLU A 76 -27.59 -17.57 -15.07
C GLU A 76 -27.44 -18.79 -14.19
N GLY A 77 -27.86 -18.65 -12.92
CA GLY A 77 -27.68 -19.63 -11.86
C GLY A 77 -26.32 -19.44 -11.19
N LEU A 78 -25.73 -20.53 -10.71
CA LEU A 78 -24.40 -20.46 -10.12
C LEU A 78 -23.35 -20.33 -11.22
N VAL A 79 -22.88 -19.10 -11.45
CA VAL A 79 -21.80 -18.82 -12.41
C VAL A 79 -20.47 -18.86 -11.70
N ARG A 80 -19.51 -19.59 -12.25
CA ARG A 80 -18.12 -19.62 -11.79
C ARG A 80 -17.17 -19.33 -12.95
N ILE A 81 -16.26 -18.41 -12.72
CA ILE A 81 -15.17 -18.10 -13.63
C ILE A 81 -13.87 -18.45 -12.91
N THR A 82 -13.04 -19.28 -13.53
CA THR A 82 -11.74 -19.65 -12.99
C THR A 82 -10.65 -19.24 -13.97
N GLU A 83 -9.67 -18.48 -13.54
CA GLU A 83 -8.49 -18.08 -14.30
C GLU A 83 -7.25 -18.17 -13.39
N GLY A 84 -6.40 -19.18 -13.64
CA GLY A 84 -5.25 -19.45 -12.78
C GLY A 84 -5.65 -19.71 -11.32
N ASP A 85 -5.12 -18.88 -10.40
CA ASP A 85 -5.41 -18.96 -8.95
C ASP A 85 -6.62 -18.11 -8.53
N THR A 86 -7.32 -17.48 -9.48
CA THR A 86 -8.46 -16.60 -9.21
C THR A 86 -9.77 -17.31 -9.57
N ILE A 87 -10.70 -17.28 -8.64
CA ILE A 87 -12.07 -17.79 -8.84
C ILE A 87 -13.02 -16.63 -8.59
N VAL A 88 -13.92 -16.38 -9.53
CA VAL A 88 -15.03 -15.44 -9.38
C VAL A 88 -16.33 -16.24 -9.49
N ALA A 89 -17.19 -16.13 -8.49
CA ALA A 89 -18.51 -16.72 -8.50
C ALA A 89 -19.56 -15.62 -8.42
N GLY A 90 -20.75 -15.86 -8.99
CA GLY A 90 -21.87 -14.92 -8.96
C GLY A 90 -23.16 -15.58 -9.42
N GLU A 91 -24.26 -14.86 -9.43
CA GLU A 91 -25.58 -15.38 -9.84
C GLU A 91 -25.87 -15.10 -11.30
N HIS A 92 -25.44 -13.95 -11.81
CA HIS A 92 -25.62 -13.54 -13.20
C HIS A 92 -24.32 -13.00 -13.79
N LEU A 93 -24.00 -13.46 -14.97
CA LEU A 93 -22.91 -12.94 -15.79
C LEU A 93 -23.44 -12.44 -17.11
N THR A 94 -23.09 -11.22 -17.47
CA THR A 94 -23.23 -10.68 -18.82
C THR A 94 -21.85 -10.33 -19.36
N PHE A 95 -21.45 -10.91 -20.48
CA PHE A 95 -20.15 -10.68 -21.10
C PHE A 95 -20.31 -10.32 -22.57
N ASN A 96 -19.82 -9.17 -22.96
CA ASN A 96 -19.80 -8.73 -24.35
C ASN A 96 -18.43 -9.03 -24.98
N LEU A 97 -18.44 -9.90 -26.01
CA LEU A 97 -17.24 -10.32 -26.72
C LEU A 97 -16.65 -9.23 -27.63
N ALA A 98 -17.45 -8.20 -28.00
CA ALA A 98 -17.00 -7.17 -28.93
C ALA A 98 -16.10 -6.14 -28.27
N ASP A 99 -16.48 -5.66 -27.08
CA ASP A 99 -15.78 -4.64 -26.30
C ASP A 99 -15.14 -5.18 -25.02
N ARG A 100 -15.30 -6.48 -24.76
CA ARG A 100 -14.81 -7.18 -23.57
C ARG A 100 -15.30 -6.59 -22.24
N THR A 101 -16.49 -6.00 -22.26
CA THR A 101 -17.15 -5.56 -21.04
C THR A 101 -17.86 -6.74 -20.37
N ALA A 102 -17.95 -6.71 -19.04
CA ALA A 102 -18.60 -7.73 -18.26
C ALA A 102 -19.33 -7.13 -17.07
N ILE A 103 -20.42 -7.76 -16.65
CA ILE A 103 -21.13 -7.47 -15.40
C ILE A 103 -21.36 -8.80 -14.71
N ILE A 104 -20.98 -8.87 -13.43
CA ILE A 104 -21.26 -10.03 -12.57
C ILE A 104 -22.02 -9.49 -11.36
N GLU A 105 -23.17 -10.08 -11.08
CA GLU A 105 -24.01 -9.73 -9.93
C GLU A 105 -23.82 -10.73 -8.78
N GLN A 106 -23.94 -10.25 -7.55
CA GLN A 106 -23.69 -11.00 -6.32
C GLN A 106 -22.31 -11.67 -6.34
N ALA A 107 -21.33 -10.90 -6.75
CA ALA A 107 -20.00 -11.39 -7.05
C ALA A 107 -19.19 -11.72 -5.81
N GLN A 108 -18.51 -12.87 -5.83
CA GLN A 108 -17.56 -13.33 -4.82
C GLN A 108 -16.24 -13.68 -5.54
N LEU A 109 -15.19 -12.96 -5.24
CA LEU A 109 -13.87 -13.21 -5.79
C LEU A 109 -12.96 -13.81 -4.72
N PHE A 110 -12.27 -14.88 -5.10
CA PHE A 110 -11.27 -15.56 -4.28
C PHE A 110 -9.93 -15.58 -5.00
N ASP A 111 -8.88 -15.15 -4.34
CA ASP A 111 -7.50 -15.37 -4.75
C ASP A 111 -6.90 -16.48 -3.86
N LEU A 112 -6.73 -17.67 -4.44
CA LEU A 112 -6.23 -18.85 -3.74
C LEU A 112 -4.77 -18.69 -3.29
N ARG A 113 -3.98 -17.91 -4.04
CA ARG A 113 -2.57 -17.67 -3.73
C ARG A 113 -2.40 -16.79 -2.50
N GLN A 114 -3.24 -15.79 -2.36
CA GLN A 114 -3.14 -14.81 -1.28
C GLN A 114 -4.12 -15.09 -0.13
N GLY A 115 -5.02 -16.03 -0.31
CA GLY A 115 -6.08 -16.34 0.66
C GLY A 115 -7.02 -15.16 0.88
N THR A 116 -7.33 -14.43 -0.18
CA THR A 116 -8.09 -13.20 -0.09
C THR A 116 -9.48 -13.35 -0.67
N ARG A 117 -10.43 -12.60 -0.13
CA ARG A 117 -11.83 -12.61 -0.52
C ARG A 117 -12.35 -11.19 -0.70
N LEU A 118 -13.00 -10.97 -1.84
CA LEU A 118 -13.79 -9.78 -2.13
C LEU A 118 -15.23 -10.24 -2.40
N THR A 119 -16.22 -9.59 -1.78
CA THR A 119 -17.62 -9.74 -2.17
C THR A 119 -18.16 -8.38 -2.61
N ALA A 120 -19.05 -8.37 -3.60
CA ALA A 120 -19.69 -7.16 -4.10
C ALA A 120 -21.08 -7.47 -4.64
N ASP A 121 -22.00 -6.52 -4.53
CA ASP A 121 -23.34 -6.67 -5.13
C ASP A 121 -23.21 -6.75 -6.65
N ARG A 122 -22.28 -5.97 -7.21
CA ARG A 122 -22.00 -5.95 -8.64
C ARG A 122 -20.53 -5.63 -8.91
N ILE A 123 -19.93 -6.40 -9.82
CA ILE A 123 -18.63 -6.07 -10.41
C ILE A 123 -18.84 -5.84 -11.90
N LYS A 124 -18.44 -4.66 -12.39
CA LYS A 124 -18.49 -4.27 -13.79
C LYS A 124 -17.09 -4.08 -14.33
N ARG A 125 -16.76 -4.80 -15.39
CA ARG A 125 -15.59 -4.50 -16.22
C ARG A 125 -16.00 -3.50 -17.28
N VAL A 126 -15.55 -2.25 -17.15
CA VAL A 126 -15.88 -1.13 -18.05
C VAL A 126 -14.99 -1.15 -19.28
N SER A 127 -13.73 -1.56 -19.11
CA SER A 127 -12.75 -1.70 -20.19
C SER A 127 -11.71 -2.76 -19.81
N GLU A 128 -10.71 -2.99 -20.65
CA GLU A 128 -9.60 -3.90 -20.33
C GLU A 128 -8.82 -3.47 -19.07
N THR A 129 -8.85 -2.19 -18.75
CA THR A 129 -8.06 -1.61 -17.66
C THR A 129 -8.87 -0.99 -16.53
N GLN A 130 -10.22 -0.96 -16.65
CA GLN A 130 -11.10 -0.32 -15.68
C GLN A 130 -12.18 -1.27 -15.18
N PHE A 131 -12.30 -1.36 -13.85
CA PHE A 131 -13.29 -2.15 -13.14
C PHE A 131 -13.99 -1.29 -12.09
N GLN A 132 -15.28 -1.54 -11.90
CA GLN A 132 -16.10 -0.89 -10.88
C GLN A 132 -16.75 -1.96 -10.02
N ALA A 133 -16.77 -1.77 -8.71
CA ALA A 133 -17.46 -2.63 -7.76
C ALA A 133 -18.38 -1.79 -6.87
N GLU A 134 -19.57 -2.33 -6.60
CA GLU A 134 -20.59 -1.69 -5.76
C GLU A 134 -20.79 -2.50 -4.48
N ASN A 135 -20.91 -1.80 -3.34
CA ASN A 135 -21.14 -2.39 -2.01
C ASN A 135 -20.19 -3.56 -1.72
N CYS A 136 -18.91 -3.29 -1.77
CA CYS A 136 -17.91 -4.33 -1.66
C CYS A 136 -17.38 -4.49 -0.23
N THR A 137 -17.07 -5.72 0.12
CA THR A 137 -16.33 -6.08 1.33
C THR A 137 -15.08 -6.84 0.97
N PHE A 138 -14.03 -6.59 1.72
CA PHE A 138 -12.72 -7.18 1.51
C PHE A 138 -12.11 -7.68 2.81
N THR A 139 -11.60 -8.91 2.82
CA THR A 139 -10.88 -9.49 3.94
C THR A 139 -9.89 -10.57 3.49
N THR A 140 -8.83 -10.80 4.28
CA THR A 140 -7.95 -11.98 4.14
C THR A 140 -8.16 -12.98 5.28
N CYS A 141 -9.20 -12.79 6.07
CA CYS A 141 -9.54 -13.67 7.19
C CYS A 141 -10.60 -14.71 6.77
N ASP A 142 -10.81 -15.70 7.61
CA ASP A 142 -11.93 -16.62 7.46
C ASP A 142 -13.24 -15.82 7.41
N PRO A 143 -14.10 -16.06 6.39
CA PRO A 143 -15.33 -15.30 6.19
C PRO A 143 -16.37 -15.48 7.30
N THR A 144 -16.31 -16.59 8.03
CA THR A 144 -17.29 -16.87 9.11
C THR A 144 -17.08 -15.98 10.33
N ALA A 145 -15.84 -15.56 10.59
CA ALA A 145 -15.49 -14.68 11.71
C ALA A 145 -14.25 -13.83 11.38
N PRO A 146 -14.35 -12.90 10.46
CA PRO A 146 -13.16 -12.13 10.05
C PRO A 146 -12.70 -11.23 11.19
N PHE A 147 -11.38 -11.30 11.48
CA PHE A 147 -10.78 -10.39 12.44
C PHE A 147 -10.85 -8.93 11.97
N TRP A 148 -10.74 -8.71 10.67
CA TRP A 148 -10.86 -7.39 10.07
C TRP A 148 -11.57 -7.46 8.71
N VAL A 149 -12.31 -6.40 8.39
CA VAL A 149 -13.02 -6.21 7.13
C VAL A 149 -12.85 -4.76 6.69
N VAL A 150 -12.69 -4.56 5.39
CA VAL A 150 -12.80 -3.24 4.75
C VAL A 150 -14.05 -3.25 3.90
N GLU A 151 -14.94 -2.30 4.12
CA GLU A 151 -16.18 -2.09 3.39
C GLU A 151 -16.04 -0.83 2.52
N GLY A 152 -16.67 -0.80 1.34
CA GLY A 152 -16.70 0.37 0.47
C GLY A 152 -18.00 0.41 -0.34
N SER A 153 -18.60 1.60 -0.50
CA SER A 153 -19.83 1.73 -1.29
C SER A 153 -19.57 1.60 -2.78
N THR A 154 -18.55 2.27 -3.28
CA THR A 154 -18.10 2.13 -4.67
C THR A 154 -16.59 2.08 -4.72
N VAL A 155 -16.08 1.19 -5.54
CA VAL A 155 -14.65 1.11 -5.86
C VAL A 155 -14.51 1.23 -7.36
N ASP A 156 -13.74 2.22 -7.81
CA ASP A 156 -13.34 2.37 -9.22
C ASP A 156 -11.84 2.05 -9.29
N TYR A 157 -11.51 1.01 -10.04
CA TYR A 157 -10.18 0.46 -10.12
C TYR A 157 -9.64 0.61 -11.54
N HIS A 158 -8.61 1.42 -11.70
CA HIS A 158 -7.88 1.54 -12.96
C HIS A 158 -6.54 0.82 -12.86
N LEU A 159 -6.34 -0.16 -13.73
CA LEU A 159 -5.01 -0.73 -13.96
C LEU A 159 -4.04 0.38 -14.37
N GLU A 160 -2.83 0.34 -13.84
CA GLU A 160 -1.77 1.30 -14.18
C GLU A 160 -2.03 2.77 -13.80
N ASN A 161 -3.03 3.06 -12.98
CA ASN A 161 -3.31 4.41 -12.52
C ASN A 161 -3.58 4.46 -11.01
N PHE A 162 -4.82 4.73 -10.62
CA PHE A 162 -5.29 4.79 -9.24
C PHE A 162 -6.54 3.92 -9.09
N ALA A 163 -6.71 3.37 -7.90
CA ALA A 163 -8.01 2.94 -7.42
C ALA A 163 -8.57 4.00 -6.48
N THR A 164 -9.86 4.23 -6.56
CA THR A 164 -10.61 5.11 -5.66
C THR A 164 -11.75 4.33 -5.01
N ALA A 165 -12.03 4.66 -3.76
CA ALA A 165 -13.15 4.10 -3.03
C ALA A 165 -13.90 5.21 -2.29
N THR A 166 -15.21 5.06 -2.20
CA THR A 166 -16.08 5.97 -1.44
C THR A 166 -16.65 5.26 -0.23
N ASN A 167 -16.89 6.03 0.85
CA ASN A 167 -17.46 5.54 2.11
C ASN A 167 -16.73 4.30 2.64
N THR A 168 -15.41 4.37 2.67
CA THR A 168 -14.57 3.26 3.12
C THR A 168 -14.62 3.15 4.65
N LEU A 169 -15.02 1.99 5.16
CA LEU A 169 -15.12 1.67 6.56
C LEU A 169 -14.25 0.46 6.88
N VAL A 170 -13.38 0.60 7.88
CA VAL A 170 -12.56 -0.52 8.38
C VAL A 170 -13.15 -1.00 9.70
N ARG A 171 -13.44 -2.29 9.79
CA ARG A 171 -13.89 -2.93 11.02
C ARG A 171 -12.84 -3.91 11.54
N ILE A 172 -12.68 -3.94 12.84
CA ILE A 172 -11.90 -4.95 13.56
C ILE A 172 -12.84 -5.66 14.53
N ARG A 173 -13.02 -6.96 14.39
CA ARG A 173 -13.98 -7.77 15.16
C ARG A 173 -15.39 -7.14 15.17
N GLY A 174 -15.85 -6.65 14.02
CA GLY A 174 -17.14 -6.00 13.86
C GLY A 174 -17.22 -4.54 14.34
N VAL A 175 -16.22 -4.05 15.09
CA VAL A 175 -16.19 -2.66 15.58
C VAL A 175 -15.60 -1.75 14.50
N PRO A 176 -16.30 -0.65 14.11
CA PRO A 176 -15.76 0.33 13.18
C PRO A 176 -14.61 1.10 13.84
N VAL A 177 -13.43 1.06 13.23
CA VAL A 177 -12.21 1.69 13.76
C VAL A 177 -11.70 2.84 12.89
N PHE A 178 -12.09 2.87 11.63
CA PHE A 178 -11.67 3.93 10.70
C PHE A 178 -12.73 4.12 9.62
N TYR A 179 -13.03 5.37 9.30
CA TYR A 179 -13.91 5.78 8.21
C TYR A 179 -13.25 6.85 7.36
N SER A 180 -13.41 6.74 6.05
CA SER A 180 -13.02 7.78 5.10
C SER A 180 -14.11 7.95 4.04
N PRO A 181 -14.62 9.17 3.82
CA PRO A 181 -15.61 9.41 2.76
C PRO A 181 -15.04 9.16 1.37
N PHE A 182 -13.72 9.33 1.22
CA PHE A 182 -13.00 9.08 -0.03
C PHE A 182 -11.61 8.56 0.27
N MET A 183 -11.19 7.53 -0.45
CA MET A 183 -9.85 6.96 -0.40
C MET A 183 -9.34 6.75 -1.83
N ALA A 184 -8.07 7.05 -2.06
CA ALA A 184 -7.42 6.77 -3.33
C ALA A 184 -6.03 6.16 -3.07
N TRP A 185 -5.65 5.20 -3.92
CA TRP A 185 -4.32 4.57 -3.86
C TRP A 185 -3.82 4.19 -5.26
N PRO A 186 -2.51 4.21 -5.50
CA PRO A 186 -1.94 3.82 -6.78
C PRO A 186 -2.03 2.30 -6.99
N THR A 187 -2.44 1.90 -8.19
CA THR A 187 -2.57 0.48 -8.60
C THR A 187 -1.32 -0.05 -9.31
N VAL A 188 -0.43 0.82 -9.72
CA VAL A 188 0.80 0.45 -10.44
C VAL A 188 1.92 -0.01 -9.52
N ARG A 189 2.70 -0.96 -10.02
CA ARG A 189 3.98 -1.36 -9.42
C ARG A 189 5.07 -0.29 -9.58
N LYS A 190 4.93 0.64 -10.54
CA LYS A 190 5.85 1.76 -10.71
C LYS A 190 5.68 2.76 -9.57
N ARG A 191 6.79 3.29 -9.08
CA ARG A 191 6.80 4.34 -8.04
C ARG A 191 6.02 5.54 -8.55
N LYS A 192 4.96 5.92 -7.85
CA LYS A 192 4.14 7.13 -8.13
C LYS A 192 4.09 8.03 -6.90
N SER A 193 4.07 9.32 -7.16
CA SER A 193 3.88 10.34 -6.13
C SER A 193 2.46 10.25 -5.55
N GLY A 194 2.33 10.49 -4.25
CA GLY A 194 1.04 10.46 -3.57
C GLY A 194 1.14 10.61 -2.05
N ILE A 195 -0.01 10.83 -1.44
CA ILE A 195 -0.14 10.88 0.02
C ILE A 195 -0.03 9.45 0.56
N LEU A 196 0.87 9.24 1.52
CA LEU A 196 0.99 7.98 2.23
C LEU A 196 0.03 7.94 3.43
N PRO A 197 -0.30 6.75 3.94
CA PRO A 197 -1.14 6.63 5.12
C PRO A 197 -0.65 7.48 6.28
N PRO A 198 -1.54 8.21 6.96
CA PRO A 198 -1.17 9.03 8.10
C PRO A 198 -0.58 8.18 9.22
N LYS A 199 0.41 8.72 9.91
CA LYS A 199 1.02 8.09 11.07
C LYS A 199 0.45 8.74 12.32
N LEU A 200 -0.16 7.93 13.16
CA LEU A 200 -0.73 8.34 14.43
C LEU A 200 0.07 7.66 15.54
N SER A 201 0.51 8.42 16.53
CA SER A 201 1.13 7.86 17.71
C SER A 201 0.75 8.70 18.93
N PHE A 202 0.73 8.05 20.07
CA PHE A 202 0.49 8.70 21.35
C PHE A 202 1.64 8.35 22.29
N THR A 203 2.29 9.36 22.82
CA THR A 203 3.38 9.19 23.79
C THR A 203 2.96 9.80 25.08
N HIS A 204 2.74 8.95 26.07
CA HIS A 204 2.52 9.35 27.45
C HIS A 204 3.74 9.00 28.29
N SER A 205 4.26 9.97 29.01
CA SER A 205 5.34 9.77 29.96
C SER A 205 4.94 10.42 31.28
N SER A 206 5.18 9.70 32.38
CA SER A 206 4.99 10.26 33.73
C SER A 206 5.90 11.46 34.01
N ALA A 207 7.03 11.53 33.31
CA ALA A 207 7.85 12.72 33.27
C ALA A 207 7.29 13.71 32.25
N GLN A 208 6.69 14.77 32.66
CA GLN A 208 6.02 15.79 31.83
C GLN A 208 6.92 16.30 30.70
N ARG A 209 8.23 16.32 30.91
CA ARG A 209 9.28 16.71 29.97
C ARG A 209 9.33 15.83 28.71
N TYR A 210 8.94 14.55 28.79
CA TYR A 210 8.96 13.60 27.68
C TYR A 210 7.57 13.28 27.12
N ASN A 211 6.54 13.93 27.64
CA ASN A 211 5.19 13.75 27.18
C ASN A 211 4.95 14.56 25.90
N LEU A 212 5.07 13.90 24.75
CA LEU A 212 4.79 14.50 23.44
C LEU A 212 3.28 14.59 23.17
N GLY A 213 2.47 13.80 23.90
CA GLY A 213 1.04 13.70 23.66
C GLY A 213 0.73 13.00 22.33
N PHE A 214 -0.32 13.45 21.68
CA PHE A 214 -0.74 12.93 20.38
C PHE A 214 0.14 13.52 19.28
N ARG A 215 0.61 12.65 18.38
CA ARG A 215 1.42 12.99 17.22
C ARG A 215 0.71 12.54 15.96
N PHE A 216 0.51 13.45 15.05
CA PHE A 216 -0.05 13.25 13.73
C PHE A 216 0.99 13.59 12.68
N ALA A 217 1.22 12.70 11.72
CA ALA A 217 2.12 12.96 10.60
C ALA A 217 1.47 12.49 9.30
N LEU A 218 1.50 13.32 8.26
CA LEU A 218 0.93 13.04 6.96
C LEU A 218 2.02 13.04 5.88
N PRO A 219 2.62 11.89 5.57
CA PRO A 219 3.69 11.84 4.58
C PRO A 219 3.15 12.00 3.15
N TYR A 220 3.83 12.80 2.34
CA TYR A 220 3.67 12.87 0.90
C TYR A 220 4.93 12.30 0.24
N PHE A 221 4.78 11.26 -0.55
CA PHE A 221 5.85 10.65 -1.33
C PHE A 221 5.91 11.29 -2.71
N TRP A 222 7.06 11.78 -3.09
CA TRP A 222 7.34 12.35 -4.40
C TRP A 222 8.36 11.47 -5.13
N ALA A 223 7.89 10.72 -6.13
CA ALA A 223 8.75 10.02 -7.08
C ALA A 223 9.26 11.06 -8.09
N ILE A 224 10.47 11.57 -7.90
CA ILE A 224 11.07 12.60 -8.77
C ILE A 224 11.37 11.96 -10.11
N ASP A 225 12.10 10.84 -10.08
CA ASP A 225 12.42 10.01 -11.23
C ASP A 225 12.67 8.55 -10.78
N PRO A 226 13.03 7.61 -11.66
CA PRO A 226 13.28 6.21 -11.29
C PRO A 226 14.36 6.01 -10.22
N GLU A 227 15.31 6.91 -10.14
CA GLU A 227 16.49 6.82 -9.28
C GLU A 227 16.39 7.68 -8.01
N HIS A 228 15.45 8.65 -7.97
CA HIS A 228 15.31 9.62 -6.90
C HIS A 228 13.88 9.66 -6.33
N ASP A 229 13.78 9.76 -5.02
CA ASP A 229 12.52 10.07 -4.34
C ASP A 229 12.72 10.99 -3.14
N LEU A 230 11.66 11.69 -2.79
CA LEU A 230 11.58 12.55 -1.62
C LEU A 230 10.26 12.29 -0.88
N THR A 231 10.35 12.02 0.40
CA THR A 231 9.16 12.00 1.26
C THR A 231 9.14 13.25 2.12
N VAL A 232 8.11 14.06 1.97
CA VAL A 232 7.85 15.26 2.77
C VAL A 232 6.81 14.92 3.82
N THR A 233 7.15 15.03 5.09
CA THR A 233 6.26 14.66 6.20
C THR A 233 6.06 15.84 7.13
N PRO A 234 4.99 16.64 6.98
CA PRO A 234 4.56 17.55 8.01
C PRO A 234 4.05 16.77 9.23
N GLU A 235 4.39 17.24 10.41
CA GLU A 235 4.05 16.61 11.68
C GLU A 235 3.45 17.64 12.65
N SER A 236 2.44 17.21 13.40
CA SER A 236 1.87 17.96 14.52
C SER A 236 2.07 17.13 15.79
N VAL A 237 2.61 17.76 16.82
CA VAL A 237 2.88 17.16 18.12
C VAL A 237 2.14 18.00 19.17
N ALA A 238 1.09 17.43 19.77
CA ALA A 238 0.12 18.17 20.57
C ALA A 238 0.75 19.02 21.66
N ASN A 239 1.72 18.47 22.40
CA ASN A 239 2.35 19.15 23.53
C ASN A 239 3.64 19.90 23.15
N ARG A 240 4.04 19.93 21.86
CA ARG A 240 5.33 20.53 21.46
C ARG A 240 5.22 21.52 20.32
N GLY A 241 4.34 21.33 19.36
CA GLY A 241 4.19 22.21 18.22
C GLY A 241 4.13 21.47 16.89
N SER A 242 4.86 21.95 15.91
CA SER A 242 4.86 21.36 14.56
C SER A 242 6.28 21.04 14.08
N GLY A 243 6.37 20.12 13.16
CA GLY A 243 7.63 19.71 12.54
C GLY A 243 7.49 19.42 11.07
N LEU A 244 8.62 19.41 10.40
CA LEU A 244 8.76 18.99 9.01
C LEU A 244 9.91 18.00 8.91
N LYS A 245 9.64 16.85 8.31
CA LYS A 245 10.65 15.85 8.00
C LYS A 245 10.76 15.67 6.48
N LEU A 246 11.97 15.68 5.96
CA LEU A 246 12.33 15.42 4.58
C LEU A 246 13.20 14.18 4.56
N ASP A 247 12.78 13.17 3.81
CA ASP A 247 13.55 11.94 3.56
C ASP A 247 13.80 11.85 2.07
N TYR A 248 15.01 12.13 1.63
CA TYR A 248 15.44 12.00 0.25
C TYR A 248 16.26 10.74 0.06
N HIS A 249 15.96 9.99 -1.01
CA HIS A 249 16.70 8.77 -1.37
C HIS A 249 17.12 8.82 -2.83
N TYR A 250 18.27 8.23 -3.11
CA TYR A 250 18.72 7.99 -4.47
C TYR A 250 19.35 6.61 -4.60
N ALA A 251 19.19 5.98 -5.77
CA ALA A 251 19.74 4.66 -6.07
C ALA A 251 20.00 4.52 -7.58
N TYR A 252 21.26 4.40 -7.96
CA TYR A 252 21.69 4.18 -9.33
C TYR A 252 22.06 2.73 -9.60
N MET A 253 21.85 2.26 -10.82
CA MET A 253 22.11 0.87 -11.23
C MET A 253 23.57 0.44 -11.03
N GLN A 254 24.50 1.37 -10.99
CA GLN A 254 25.94 1.12 -10.77
C GLN A 254 26.32 0.83 -9.31
N GLY A 255 25.34 0.51 -8.45
CA GLY A 255 25.59 0.18 -7.03
C GLY A 255 25.87 1.39 -6.15
N MET A 256 25.53 2.60 -6.60
CA MET A 256 25.57 3.83 -5.84
C MET A 256 24.17 4.12 -5.27
N ARG A 257 24.08 4.28 -3.96
CA ARG A 257 22.84 4.60 -3.26
C ARG A 257 23.09 5.45 -2.03
N GLY A 258 22.13 6.25 -1.67
CA GLY A 258 22.20 7.02 -0.43
C GLY A 258 20.88 7.58 0.00
N SER A 259 20.90 8.20 1.18
CA SER A 259 19.75 8.87 1.77
C SER A 259 20.20 10.12 2.53
N LEU A 260 19.34 11.13 2.52
CA LEU A 260 19.45 12.32 3.33
C LEU A 260 18.13 12.52 4.08
N THR A 261 18.19 12.51 5.40
CA THR A 261 17.06 12.86 6.27
C THR A 261 17.34 14.20 6.93
N ALA A 262 16.44 15.16 6.72
CA ALA A 262 16.42 16.42 7.43
C ALA A 262 15.10 16.54 8.19
N GLN A 263 15.17 16.83 9.48
CA GLN A 263 14.00 16.97 10.33
C GLN A 263 14.14 18.23 11.17
N ARG A 264 13.10 19.05 11.23
CA ARG A 264 13.06 20.28 12.00
C ARG A 264 11.75 20.39 12.74
N TYR A 265 11.82 20.73 14.03
CA TYR A 265 10.66 21.04 14.88
C TYR A 265 10.69 22.50 15.30
N PHE A 266 9.50 23.10 15.28
CA PHE A 266 9.20 24.42 15.82
C PHE A 266 8.44 24.21 17.13
N GLU A 267 9.17 24.20 18.25
CA GLU A 267 8.59 23.95 19.55
C GLU A 267 7.99 25.22 20.16
N LYS A 268 6.80 25.05 20.71
CA LYS A 268 6.25 26.06 21.65
C LYS A 268 7.00 25.87 22.96
N ILE A 269 7.84 26.81 23.30
CA ILE A 269 8.55 26.80 24.58
C ILE A 269 7.52 27.06 25.68
N HIS A 270 7.24 26.03 26.49
CA HIS A 270 6.44 26.20 27.69
C HIS A 270 7.31 26.87 28.80
N ARG A 271 7.41 28.18 28.75
CA ARG A 271 7.94 28.96 29.88
C ARG A 271 7.15 28.72 31.17
N ASP A 272 5.91 28.28 31.06
CA ASP A 272 5.00 28.08 32.18
C ASP A 272 5.28 26.80 32.97
N ALA A 273 5.75 25.74 32.35
CA ALA A 273 6.09 24.49 33.03
C ALA A 273 7.28 24.63 34.03
N ALA A 274 8.16 25.59 33.82
CA ALA A 274 9.24 25.91 34.74
C ALA A 274 8.76 26.71 35.96
N LYS A 275 7.60 27.39 35.83
CA LYS A 275 7.02 28.19 36.96
C LYS A 275 6.05 27.38 37.82
N GLU A 276 5.38 26.34 37.24
CA GLU A 276 4.41 25.52 37.98
C GLU A 276 5.04 24.46 38.89
N SER A 277 6.21 23.92 38.53
CA SER A 277 6.92 23.03 39.44
C SER A 277 7.81 23.87 40.39
N GLY A 278 7.21 24.34 41.46
CA GLY A 278 7.92 24.89 42.61
C GLY A 278 8.85 23.91 43.35
N SER A 279 9.26 22.84 42.69
CA SER A 279 10.22 21.86 43.17
C SER A 279 11.64 22.32 42.87
N ARG A 280 12.33 22.68 43.94
CA ARG A 280 13.76 23.03 43.97
C ARG A 280 14.73 21.95 43.44
N SER A 281 14.23 20.90 42.86
CA SER A 281 15.02 19.80 42.27
C SER A 281 15.06 19.81 40.73
N ALA A 282 14.62 20.88 40.09
CA ALA A 282 14.92 21.14 38.69
C ALA A 282 16.35 21.65 38.52
N SER A 283 17.31 20.89 39.09
CA SER A 283 18.72 21.13 38.84
C SER A 283 19.05 20.90 37.38
N SER A 284 19.46 21.96 36.73
CA SER A 284 20.41 22.01 35.61
C SER A 284 19.94 21.60 34.23
N VAL A 285 18.73 21.98 33.82
CA VAL A 285 18.54 22.25 32.39
C VAL A 285 18.47 23.77 32.26
N THR A 286 19.56 24.37 31.95
CA THR A 286 19.64 25.79 31.66
C THR A 286 18.74 26.09 30.46
N ASP A 287 18.02 27.22 30.47
CA ASP A 287 17.20 27.71 29.33
C ASP A 287 17.97 27.76 28.00
N ALA A 288 19.28 27.65 28.02
CA ALA A 288 20.18 27.56 26.90
C ALA A 288 20.08 26.22 26.15
N GLU A 289 19.56 25.15 26.78
CA GLU A 289 19.39 23.84 26.14
C GLU A 289 18.03 23.66 25.46
N LEU A 290 17.04 24.49 25.73
CA LEU A 290 15.74 24.49 25.09
C LEU A 290 15.72 25.46 23.91
N ARG A 291 16.21 24.99 22.78
CA ARG A 291 16.16 25.78 21.54
C ARG A 291 14.75 25.73 20.96
N PRO A 292 14.14 26.86 20.54
CA PRO A 292 12.81 26.87 19.92
C PRO A 292 12.79 26.16 18.57
N GLN A 293 13.95 25.89 17.99
CA GLN A 293 14.13 25.22 16.73
C GLN A 293 15.11 24.06 16.94
N ARG A 294 14.56 22.87 16.84
CA ARG A 294 15.32 21.64 17.01
C ARG A 294 15.42 20.91 15.68
N PHE A 295 16.56 20.33 15.39
CA PHE A 295 16.77 19.65 14.13
C PHE A 295 17.58 18.36 14.28
N LYS A 296 17.39 17.49 13.29
CA LYS A 296 18.21 16.33 13.00
C LYS A 296 18.61 16.38 11.54
N LEU A 297 19.87 16.08 11.24
CA LEU A 297 20.37 15.83 9.91
C LEU A 297 21.07 14.48 9.91
N ALA A 298 20.70 13.58 8.99
CA ALA A 298 21.34 12.30 8.82
C ALA A 298 21.60 12.07 7.31
N ALA A 299 22.79 11.65 6.98
CA ALA A 299 23.16 11.32 5.62
C ALA A 299 23.83 9.95 5.58
N MET A 300 23.51 9.18 4.55
CA MET A 300 24.15 7.90 4.26
C MET A 300 24.42 7.81 2.76
N HIS A 301 25.63 7.35 2.42
CA HIS A 301 26.01 7.08 1.05
C HIS A 301 26.78 5.76 0.98
N SER A 302 26.50 4.95 -0.02
CA SER A 302 27.23 3.72 -0.30
C SER A 302 27.43 3.59 -1.80
N GLN A 303 28.67 3.35 -2.20
CA GLN A 303 29.05 3.23 -3.61
C GLN A 303 29.95 2.02 -3.80
N GLN A 304 29.64 1.20 -4.79
CA GLN A 304 30.51 0.15 -5.25
C GLN A 304 31.59 0.79 -6.16
N LEU A 305 32.84 0.81 -5.74
CA LEU A 305 33.94 1.38 -6.52
C LEU A 305 34.44 0.39 -7.58
N ASP A 306 34.52 -0.89 -7.19
CA ASP A 306 34.86 -2.02 -8.05
C ASP A 306 34.20 -3.29 -7.49
N PRO A 307 34.21 -4.45 -8.18
CA PRO A 307 33.54 -5.68 -7.71
C PRO A 307 33.94 -6.13 -6.28
N ARG A 308 35.08 -5.66 -5.77
CA ARG A 308 35.61 -6.04 -4.47
C ARG A 308 35.69 -4.90 -3.46
N SER A 309 35.48 -3.66 -3.88
CA SER A 309 35.67 -2.48 -3.02
C SER A 309 34.39 -1.65 -2.92
N ARG A 310 34.00 -1.31 -1.68
CA ARG A 310 32.84 -0.48 -1.37
C ARG A 310 33.23 0.70 -0.49
N LEU A 311 32.80 1.87 -0.90
CA LEU A 311 32.84 3.11 -0.14
C LEU A 311 31.53 3.26 0.65
N SER A 312 31.61 3.60 1.92
CA SER A 312 30.47 3.96 2.75
C SER A 312 30.76 5.25 3.52
N LEU A 313 29.80 6.16 3.50
CA LEU A 313 29.82 7.42 4.21
C LEU A 313 28.55 7.50 5.06
N SER A 314 28.67 7.88 6.31
CA SER A 314 27.51 8.22 7.14
C SER A 314 27.79 9.45 7.98
N GLY A 315 26.77 10.27 8.15
CA GLY A 315 26.81 11.48 8.97
C GLY A 315 25.52 11.63 9.78
N LEU A 316 25.64 12.06 11.02
CA LEU A 316 24.50 12.29 11.90
C LEU A 316 24.78 13.52 12.76
N ALA A 317 23.84 14.45 12.79
CA ALA A 317 23.89 15.64 13.61
C ALA A 317 22.50 15.95 14.20
N TYR A 318 22.50 16.35 15.48
CA TYR A 318 21.34 16.83 16.21
C TYR A 318 21.58 18.25 16.72
N SER A 319 20.49 19.00 16.87
CA SER A 319 20.56 20.33 17.51
C SER A 319 21.02 20.29 18.97
N ASP A 320 20.65 19.20 19.64
CA ASP A 320 20.90 18.99 21.06
C ASP A 320 20.85 17.51 21.45
N SER A 321 21.41 17.16 22.57
CA SER A 321 21.51 15.79 23.07
C SER A 321 20.18 15.17 23.53
N GLN A 322 19.13 15.98 23.72
CA GLN A 322 17.81 15.54 24.15
C GLN A 322 16.91 15.18 22.98
N PHE A 323 17.20 15.68 21.78
CA PHE A 323 16.41 15.41 20.57
C PHE A 323 16.16 13.92 20.37
N GLN A 324 17.21 13.12 20.46
CA GLN A 324 17.13 11.67 20.26
C GLN A 324 16.22 10.98 21.28
N ARG A 325 16.26 11.41 22.54
CA ARG A 325 15.44 10.84 23.61
C ARG A 325 13.96 11.16 23.48
N GLU A 326 13.64 12.33 22.96
CA GLU A 326 12.27 12.85 22.92
C GLU A 326 11.55 12.42 21.64
N TYR A 327 12.22 12.41 20.50
CA TYR A 327 11.59 12.19 19.20
C TYR A 327 11.87 10.83 18.57
N GLU A 328 12.91 10.12 18.99
CA GLU A 328 13.22 8.79 18.50
C GLU A 328 12.74 7.68 19.45
N SER A 329 12.44 6.50 18.92
CA SER A 329 11.89 5.41 19.71
C SER A 329 12.87 4.88 20.77
N ALA A 330 12.34 4.30 21.85
CA ALA A 330 13.08 3.76 22.99
C ALA A 330 14.28 2.82 22.67
N ARG A 331 14.32 2.23 21.50
CA ARG A 331 15.47 1.40 21.04
C ARG A 331 16.73 2.20 20.75
N SER A 332 16.60 3.50 20.47
CA SER A 332 17.74 4.41 20.20
C SER A 332 18.33 5.06 21.47
N GLN A 333 17.75 4.80 22.63
CA GLN A 333 18.10 5.50 23.88
C GLN A 333 19.47 5.14 24.48
N SER A 334 20.18 4.13 23.95
CA SER A 334 21.40 3.63 24.60
C SER A 334 22.69 4.37 24.27
N LYS A 335 22.72 5.27 23.28
CA LYS A 335 23.93 6.03 22.92
C LYS A 335 23.64 7.53 22.83
N LYS A 336 24.31 8.30 23.68
CA LYS A 336 24.38 9.76 23.58
C LYS A 336 25.33 10.13 22.43
N VAL A 337 24.82 10.16 21.19
CA VAL A 337 25.60 10.62 20.04
C VAL A 337 25.01 11.94 19.55
N ALA A 338 25.66 13.04 19.87
CA ALA A 338 25.23 14.35 19.40
C ALA A 338 25.61 14.59 17.94
N GLN A 339 26.75 14.08 17.53
CA GLN A 339 27.25 14.19 16.17
C GLN A 339 28.17 12.99 15.90
N SER A 340 28.10 12.45 14.69
CA SER A 340 29.01 11.44 14.22
C SER A 340 29.19 11.59 12.72
N PHE A 341 30.40 11.34 12.27
CA PHE A 341 30.74 11.23 10.87
C PHE A 341 31.61 10.00 10.70
N SER A 342 31.32 9.15 9.73
CA SER A 342 32.18 8.02 9.41
C SER A 342 32.34 7.88 7.91
N LEU A 343 33.57 7.62 7.51
CA LEU A 343 33.97 7.28 6.15
C LEU A 343 34.68 5.93 6.22
N SER A 344 34.27 4.97 5.43
CA SER A 344 34.93 3.66 5.36
C SER A 344 35.03 3.17 3.93
N VAL A 345 36.15 2.54 3.63
CA VAL A 345 36.40 1.78 2.41
C VAL A 345 36.63 0.33 2.82
N ASN A 346 35.78 -0.55 2.37
CA ASN A 346 35.92 -1.99 2.58
C ASN A 346 36.35 -2.65 1.28
N ARG A 347 37.40 -3.49 1.34
CA ARG A 347 37.87 -4.29 0.21
C ARG A 347 37.87 -5.78 0.56
N GLN A 348 37.28 -6.60 -0.28
CA GLN A 348 37.28 -8.06 -0.17
C GLN A 348 38.45 -8.67 -0.93
N PHE A 349 39.14 -9.61 -0.29
CA PHE A 349 40.21 -10.44 -0.85
C PHE A 349 39.78 -11.90 -0.83
N PRO A 350 40.38 -12.79 -1.60
CA PRO A 350 40.07 -14.21 -1.55
C PRO A 350 40.25 -14.86 -0.14
N SER A 351 41.16 -14.29 0.67
CA SER A 351 41.51 -14.79 2.01
C SER A 351 40.92 -13.96 3.17
N GLY A 352 40.10 -12.95 2.90
CA GLY A 352 39.53 -12.09 3.95
C GLY A 352 39.08 -10.72 3.45
N SER A 353 38.88 -9.78 4.37
CA SER A 353 38.53 -8.39 4.04
C SER A 353 39.40 -7.42 4.83
N ALA A 354 39.65 -6.24 4.22
CA ALA A 354 40.27 -5.11 4.89
C ALA A 354 39.32 -3.92 4.88
N THR A 355 39.26 -3.20 5.99
CA THR A 355 38.46 -1.98 6.13
C THR A 355 39.36 -0.84 6.60
N LEU A 356 39.39 0.23 5.84
CA LEU A 356 39.95 1.51 6.26
C LEU A 356 38.79 2.41 6.66
N ALA A 357 38.77 2.90 7.87
CA ALA A 357 37.69 3.76 8.37
C ALA A 357 38.27 4.94 9.16
N THR A 358 37.57 6.07 9.11
CA THR A 358 37.76 7.24 9.97
C THR A 358 36.40 7.64 10.57
N THR A 359 36.40 8.11 11.78
CA THR A 359 35.19 8.53 12.52
C THR A 359 35.39 9.94 13.06
#